data_3b1ecb22f92cc95bc350122a497c790e
#
_entry.id   3b1ecb22f92cc95bc350122a497c790e
#
_cell.length_a   1.000
_cell.length_b   1.000
_cell.length_c   1.000
_cell.angle_alpha   90.00
_cell.angle_beta   90.00
_cell.angle_gamma   90.00
#
_symmetry.space_group_name_H-M   'P 1'
#
loop_
_entity.id
_entity.type
_entity.pdbx_description
1 polymer ?
#
loop_
_entity_poly.entity_id
_entity_poly.type
_entity_poly.pdbx_seq_one_letter_code
_entity_poly.pdbx_strand_id
1 'polypeptide(L)'
;MPVPRKPLVTRPEQPSGLLDRYSYVYMVGSSSRRALYTGVTANLNKRVYEHKNDLVEGFARKYKCHRLVYFETFEHISDAIAREKEIKGWRREKKNALVELINPRWKDLSEDWFRVRMPTGPSGFEP
;
A
#
# COMPACT_ATOMS: atom_id res chain seq x y z
N MET A 1 9.48 18.48 -16.64
CA MET A 1 9.00 17.82 -15.46
C MET A 1 7.81 16.94 -15.73
N PRO A 2 7.93 15.72 -15.43
CA PRO A 2 6.83 14.83 -15.76
C PRO A 2 5.61 15.12 -14.90
N VAL A 3 4.49 14.89 -15.49
CA VAL A 3 3.25 15.03 -14.78
C VAL A 3 3.11 13.89 -13.81
N PRO A 4 2.76 14.17 -12.58
CA PRO A 4 2.58 13.08 -11.62
C PRO A 4 1.51 12.14 -12.11
N ARG A 5 1.77 10.87 -11.96
CA ARG A 5 0.83 9.88 -12.38
C ARG A 5 -0.31 9.84 -11.42
N LYS A 6 -1.49 9.69 -11.92
CA LYS A 6 -2.60 9.50 -11.04
C LYS A 6 -2.47 8.20 -10.32
N PRO A 7 -2.66 8.18 -9.03
CA PRO A 7 -2.57 6.91 -8.29
C PRO A 7 -3.70 5.98 -8.67
N LEU A 8 -3.41 4.72 -8.67
CA LEU A 8 -4.41 3.71 -8.88
C LEU A 8 -4.97 3.28 -7.54
N VAL A 9 -6.27 3.24 -7.45
CA VAL A 9 -6.90 2.88 -6.21
C VAL A 9 -7.28 1.42 -6.19
N THR A 10 -7.21 0.77 -7.31
CA THR A 10 -7.62 -0.61 -7.39
C THR A 10 -6.47 -1.50 -6.95
N ARG A 11 -6.82 -2.65 -6.48
CA ARG A 11 -5.86 -3.64 -6.07
C ARG A 11 -5.00 -4.08 -7.24
N PRO A 12 -3.69 -4.15 -7.07
CA PRO A 12 -2.84 -4.66 -8.13
C PRO A 12 -3.10 -6.13 -8.38
N GLU A 13 -2.90 -6.52 -9.60
CA GLU A 13 -3.08 -7.91 -9.95
C GLU A 13 -2.08 -8.77 -9.25
N GLN A 14 -2.52 -9.92 -8.81
CA GLN A 14 -1.62 -10.87 -8.22
C GLN A 14 -0.76 -11.47 -9.30
N PRO A 15 0.51 -11.49 -9.09
CA PRO A 15 1.38 -12.06 -10.10
C PRO A 15 1.25 -13.55 -10.12
N SER A 16 0.59 -14.14 -10.90
CA SER A 16 0.42 -15.56 -10.92
C SER A 16 1.71 -16.23 -11.26
N GLY A 17 2.64 -16.11 -10.43
CA GLY A 17 3.93 -16.74 -10.64
C GLY A 17 4.81 -15.98 -11.57
N LEU A 18 4.35 -14.89 -12.10
CA LEU A 18 5.15 -14.09 -12.99
C LEU A 18 5.61 -12.85 -12.28
N LEU A 19 6.58 -12.20 -12.85
CA LEU A 19 7.07 -10.98 -12.27
C LEU A 19 6.04 -9.90 -12.35
N ASP A 20 5.94 -9.13 -11.31
CA ASP A 20 5.14 -7.95 -11.31
C ASP A 20 5.81 -6.96 -12.23
N ARG A 21 5.07 -6.39 -13.14
CA ARG A 21 5.65 -5.47 -14.11
C ARG A 21 5.77 -4.08 -13.57
N TYR A 22 5.22 -3.80 -12.42
CA TYR A 22 5.15 -2.45 -11.90
C TYR A 22 5.88 -2.34 -10.58
N SER A 23 6.23 -1.11 -10.27
CA SER A 23 6.74 -0.79 -8.95
C SER A 23 5.80 0.20 -8.32
N TYR A 24 5.86 0.34 -7.02
CA TYR A 24 4.85 1.11 -6.29
C TYR A 24 5.49 1.95 -5.22
N VAL A 25 4.98 3.17 -5.09
CA VAL A 25 5.19 3.95 -3.88
C VAL A 25 3.92 3.78 -3.07
N TYR A 26 4.04 3.53 -1.79
CA TYR A 26 2.87 3.28 -0.97
C TYR A 26 3.01 3.97 0.38
N MET A 27 1.89 4.16 1.04
CA MET A 27 1.89 4.65 2.41
C MET A 27 1.02 3.75 3.25
N VAL A 28 1.55 3.35 4.40
CA VAL A 28 0.80 2.59 5.39
C VAL A 28 0.72 3.41 6.65
N GLY A 29 -0.43 3.40 7.28
CA GLY A 29 -0.67 4.20 8.45
C GLY A 29 -1.15 3.37 9.62
N SER A 30 -0.99 3.93 10.81
CA SER A 30 -1.55 3.32 12.00
C SER A 30 -3.05 3.57 12.05
N SER A 31 -3.76 2.78 12.84
CA SER A 31 -5.21 2.94 12.94
C SER A 31 -5.59 4.29 13.53
N SER A 32 -4.72 4.89 14.31
CA SER A 32 -4.98 6.21 14.87
C SER A 32 -4.66 7.33 13.91
N ARG A 33 -4.07 7.02 12.76
CA ARG A 33 -3.59 7.99 11.78
C ARG A 33 -2.42 8.82 12.28
N ARG A 34 -1.87 8.51 13.43
CA ARG A 34 -0.74 9.27 13.95
C ARG A 34 0.53 8.96 13.21
N ALA A 35 0.76 7.70 12.88
CA ALA A 35 1.96 7.29 12.19
C ALA A 35 1.65 7.02 10.74
N LEU A 36 2.56 7.43 9.87
CA LEU A 36 2.41 7.23 8.44
C LEU A 36 3.79 6.92 7.88
N TYR A 37 3.92 5.79 7.20
CA TYR A 37 5.18 5.35 6.63
C TYR A 37 5.07 5.31 5.11
N THR A 38 6.09 5.82 4.44
CA THR A 38 6.16 5.81 2.98
C THR A 38 7.24 4.85 2.55
N GLY A 39 6.93 3.99 1.59
CA GLY A 39 7.90 3.03 1.09
C GLY A 39 7.79 2.82 -0.40
N VAL A 40 8.71 2.04 -0.93
CA VAL A 40 8.72 1.69 -2.34
C VAL A 40 8.92 0.19 -2.44
N THR A 41 8.26 -0.45 -3.39
CA THR A 41 8.36 -1.89 -3.53
C THR A 41 8.05 -2.30 -4.96
N ALA A 42 8.62 -3.41 -5.37
CA ALA A 42 8.27 -4.02 -6.65
C ALA A 42 7.15 -5.04 -6.50
N ASN A 43 6.69 -5.29 -5.29
CA ASN A 43 5.61 -6.24 -5.06
C ASN A 43 4.74 -5.73 -3.92
N LEU A 44 3.71 -4.99 -4.29
CA LEU A 44 2.88 -4.32 -3.30
C LEU A 44 2.11 -5.30 -2.43
N ASN A 45 1.56 -6.35 -3.02
CA ASN A 45 0.81 -7.33 -2.24
C ASN A 45 1.68 -7.96 -1.15
N LYS A 46 2.88 -8.37 -1.53
CA LYS A 46 3.78 -8.98 -0.58
C LYS A 46 4.18 -8.01 0.51
N ARG A 47 4.52 -6.78 0.13
CA ARG A 47 4.98 -5.80 1.10
C ARG A 47 3.87 -5.40 2.06
N VAL A 48 2.64 -5.29 1.59
CA VAL A 48 1.52 -4.96 2.47
C VAL A 48 1.28 -6.11 3.45
N TYR A 49 1.37 -7.35 2.96
CA TYR A 49 1.25 -8.50 3.85
C TYR A 49 2.31 -8.44 4.96
N GLU A 50 3.53 -8.10 4.56
CA GLU A 50 4.62 -8.00 5.53
C GLU A 50 4.36 -6.92 6.56
N HIS A 51 3.83 -5.78 6.14
CA HIS A 51 3.50 -4.73 7.10
C HIS A 51 2.37 -5.16 8.04
N LYS A 52 1.37 -5.84 7.52
CA LYS A 52 0.25 -6.28 8.36
C LYS A 52 0.68 -7.30 9.40
N ASN A 53 1.78 -7.98 9.16
CA ASN A 53 2.29 -8.99 10.08
C ASN A 53 3.57 -8.55 10.78
N ASP A 54 3.87 -7.25 10.72
CA ASP A 54 5.01 -6.66 11.42
C ASP A 54 6.34 -7.30 11.04
N LEU A 55 6.47 -7.69 9.77
CA LEU A 55 7.69 -8.32 9.29
C LEU A 55 8.69 -7.33 8.75
N VAL A 56 8.30 -6.07 8.56
CA VAL A 56 9.19 -5.03 8.10
C VAL A 56 9.67 -4.27 9.31
N GLU A 57 10.95 -4.37 9.61
CA GLU A 57 11.48 -3.74 10.80
C GLU A 57 11.53 -2.23 10.66
N GLY A 58 11.58 -1.56 11.78
CA GLY A 58 11.74 -0.12 11.82
C GLY A 58 10.46 0.61 12.18
N PHE A 59 10.29 1.80 11.60
CA PHE A 59 9.21 2.71 11.96
C PHE A 59 7.83 2.05 11.83
N ALA A 60 7.57 1.42 10.70
CA ALA A 60 6.24 0.89 10.43
C ALA A 60 5.85 -0.19 11.43
N ARG A 61 6.81 -1.04 11.81
CA ARG A 61 6.55 -2.07 12.78
C ARG A 61 6.36 -1.48 14.18
N LYS A 62 7.20 -0.54 14.51
CA LYS A 62 7.15 0.09 15.83
C LYS A 62 5.80 0.76 16.08
N TYR A 63 5.28 1.43 15.07
CA TYR A 63 4.05 2.19 15.23
C TYR A 63 2.83 1.50 14.64
N LYS A 64 2.98 0.24 14.28
CA LYS A 64 1.86 -0.60 13.82
C LYS A 64 1.13 0.00 12.64
N CYS A 65 1.90 0.31 11.62
CA CYS A 65 1.32 0.86 10.39
C CYS A 65 0.84 -0.29 9.51
N HIS A 66 -0.38 -0.72 9.73
CA HIS A 66 -0.94 -1.90 9.08
C HIS A 66 -1.94 -1.57 7.99
N ARG A 67 -2.34 -0.32 7.84
CA ARG A 67 -3.40 0.03 6.90
C ARG A 67 -2.80 0.66 5.68
N LEU A 68 -3.05 0.10 4.52
CA LEU A 68 -2.60 0.70 3.28
C LEU A 68 -3.54 1.84 2.95
N VAL A 69 -3.05 3.07 3.01
CA VAL A 69 -3.91 4.22 2.79
C VAL A 69 -3.68 4.90 1.44
N TYR A 70 -2.61 4.53 0.74
CA TYR A 70 -2.29 5.19 -0.52
C TYR A 70 -1.26 4.38 -1.30
N PHE A 71 -1.35 4.39 -2.63
CA PHE A 71 -0.25 3.90 -3.45
C PHE A 71 -0.30 4.50 -4.84
N GLU A 72 0.87 4.54 -5.48
CA GLU A 72 1.03 4.96 -6.87
C GLU A 72 1.77 3.88 -7.62
N THR A 73 1.41 3.69 -8.87
CA THR A 73 2.00 2.66 -9.73
C THR A 73 2.97 3.27 -10.73
N PHE A 74 4.11 2.64 -10.89
CA PHE A 74 5.13 3.09 -11.82
C PHE A 74 5.60 1.92 -12.68
N GLU A 75 5.95 2.22 -13.92
CA GLU A 75 6.49 1.18 -14.80
C GLU A 75 7.95 0.90 -14.51
N HIS A 76 8.67 1.87 -13.94
CA HIS A 76 10.09 1.72 -13.68
C HIS A 76 10.38 1.97 -12.21
N ILE A 77 11.16 1.08 -11.63
CA ILE A 77 11.49 1.20 -10.21
C ILE A 77 12.25 2.49 -9.91
N SER A 78 13.05 2.97 -10.87
CA SER A 78 13.79 4.20 -10.63
C SER A 78 12.86 5.39 -10.43
N ASP A 79 11.75 5.43 -11.16
CA ASP A 79 10.79 6.50 -10.99
C ASP A 79 10.08 6.38 -9.65
N ALA A 80 9.78 5.16 -9.25
CA ALA A 80 9.15 4.95 -7.95
C ALA A 80 10.08 5.37 -6.82
N ILE A 81 11.36 5.04 -6.92
CA ILE A 81 12.32 5.43 -5.90
C ILE A 81 12.42 6.95 -5.81
N ALA A 82 12.45 7.62 -6.96
CA ALA A 82 12.52 9.08 -6.96
C ALA A 82 11.29 9.69 -6.30
N ARG A 83 10.13 9.12 -6.59
CA ARG A 83 8.89 9.62 -5.99
C ARG A 83 8.85 9.39 -4.48
N GLU A 84 9.31 8.23 -4.06
CA GLU A 84 9.34 7.90 -2.65
C GLU A 84 10.21 8.90 -1.89
N LYS A 85 11.36 9.23 -2.46
CA LYS A 85 12.25 10.21 -1.83
C LYS A 85 11.60 11.57 -1.79
N GLU A 86 10.91 11.93 -2.84
CA GLU A 86 10.22 13.22 -2.90
C GLU A 86 9.19 13.30 -1.78
N ILE A 87 8.35 12.30 -1.68
CA ILE A 87 7.27 12.31 -0.67
C ILE A 87 7.85 12.29 0.74
N LYS A 88 8.91 11.53 0.95
CA LYS A 88 9.51 11.47 2.27
C LYS A 88 10.02 12.82 2.75
N GLY A 89 10.35 13.70 1.83
CA GLY A 89 10.81 15.04 2.19
C GLY A 89 9.68 16.02 2.48
N TRP A 90 8.45 15.63 2.29
CA TRP A 90 7.33 16.54 2.49
C TRP A 90 6.95 16.65 3.96
N ARG A 91 6.30 17.74 4.30
CA ARG A 91 5.68 17.87 5.61
C ARG A 91 4.50 16.94 5.71
N ARG A 92 4.12 16.62 6.92
CA ARG A 92 3.04 15.68 7.16
C ARG A 92 1.73 16.14 6.55
N GLU A 93 1.45 17.43 6.61
CA GLU A 93 0.20 17.95 6.05
C GLU A 93 0.11 17.67 4.55
N LYS A 94 1.23 17.78 3.86
CA LYS A 94 1.23 17.54 2.43
C LYS A 94 1.04 16.06 2.12
N LYS A 95 1.62 15.21 2.95
CA LYS A 95 1.41 13.77 2.81
C LYS A 95 -0.05 13.41 3.04
N ASN A 96 -0.64 14.02 4.06
CA ASN A 96 -2.05 13.77 4.36
C ASN A 96 -2.94 14.23 3.20
N ALA A 97 -2.63 15.38 2.62
CA ALA A 97 -3.40 15.88 1.51
C ALA A 97 -3.33 14.93 0.31
N LEU A 98 -2.16 14.36 0.08
CA LEU A 98 -2.01 13.41 -1.01
C LEU A 98 -2.89 12.17 -0.78
N VAL A 99 -2.87 11.64 0.43
CA VAL A 99 -3.72 10.50 0.77
C VAL A 99 -5.19 10.85 0.54
N GLU A 100 -5.59 12.02 0.98
CA GLU A 100 -7.00 12.39 0.98
C GLU A 100 -7.55 12.72 -0.40
N LEU A 101 -6.68 12.91 -1.37
CA LEU A 101 -7.14 13.08 -2.74
C LEU A 101 -7.94 11.88 -3.22
N ILE A 102 -7.54 10.69 -2.82
CA ILE A 102 -8.21 9.48 -3.28
C ILE A 102 -8.80 8.69 -2.15
N ASN A 103 -8.41 8.96 -0.92
CA ASN A 103 -8.85 8.17 0.22
C ASN A 103 -9.17 9.10 1.39
N PRO A 104 -10.21 9.93 1.24
CA PRO A 104 -10.50 10.93 2.26
C PRO A 104 -10.83 10.36 3.62
N ARG A 105 -11.23 9.12 3.68
CA ARG A 105 -11.57 8.50 4.96
C ARG A 105 -10.46 7.65 5.53
N TRP A 106 -9.33 7.61 4.86
CA TRP A 106 -8.18 6.83 5.32
C TRP A 106 -8.53 5.36 5.54
N LYS A 107 -9.30 4.81 4.63
CA LYS A 107 -9.64 3.41 4.71
C LYS A 107 -8.43 2.56 4.37
N ASP A 108 -8.43 1.35 4.85
CA ASP A 108 -7.41 0.40 4.47
C ASP A 108 -7.76 -0.14 3.08
N LEU A 109 -7.02 0.32 2.09
CA LEU A 109 -7.28 -0.06 0.70
C LEU A 109 -7.02 -1.53 0.44
N SER A 110 -6.34 -2.20 1.35
CA SER A 110 -5.99 -3.61 1.19
C SER A 110 -6.84 -4.51 2.08
N GLU A 111 -7.93 -4.00 2.57
CA GLU A 111 -8.71 -4.68 3.57
C GLU A 111 -9.12 -6.09 3.13
N ASP A 112 -9.41 -6.29 1.86
CA ASP A 112 -9.85 -7.59 1.36
C ASP A 112 -8.78 -8.40 0.67
N TRP A 113 -7.57 -7.91 0.61
CA TRP A 113 -6.56 -8.53 -0.24
C TRP A 113 -6.15 -9.93 0.21
N PHE A 114 -6.16 -10.17 1.51
CA PHE A 114 -5.64 -11.42 2.04
C PHE A 114 -6.73 -12.28 2.67
N ARG A 115 -7.96 -11.97 2.35
CA ARG A 115 -9.07 -12.69 2.89
C ARG A 115 -9.22 -14.00 2.14
N VAL A 116 -9.31 -15.07 2.88
CA VAL A 116 -9.51 -16.37 2.26
C VAL A 116 -10.99 -16.49 1.93
N ARG A 117 -11.27 -16.77 0.68
CA ARG A 117 -12.65 -16.89 0.28
C ARG A 117 -13.11 -18.29 0.55
N MET A 118 -13.99 -18.42 1.47
CA MET A 118 -14.50 -19.75 1.80
C MET A 118 -15.49 -20.21 0.75
N PRO A 119 -15.53 -21.47 0.49
CA PRO A 119 -16.52 -21.99 -0.45
C PRO A 119 -17.88 -21.74 0.13
N THR A 120 -18.79 -21.34 -0.76
CA THR A 120 -20.09 -21.17 -0.25
C THR A 120 -20.81 -22.36 -0.64
N GLY A 121 -21.49 -22.88 -0.11
CA GLY A 121 -22.17 -24.00 -0.46
C GLY A 121 -22.33 -24.79 0.70
N PRO A 122 -23.10 -25.73 0.60
CA PRO A 122 -23.37 -26.51 1.75
C PRO A 122 -22.21 -27.26 2.14
N SER A 123 -21.40 -27.32 1.40
CA SER A 123 -20.38 -27.95 1.73
C SER A 123 -19.72 -27.54 2.69
N GLY A 124 -19.62 -27.68 3.04
CA GLY A 124 -19.03 -27.30 3.74
C GLY A 124 -18.49 -26.66 4.35
N PHE A 125 -18.28 -26.47 4.43
CA PHE A 125 -17.71 -25.86 5.01
C PHE A 125 -18.08 -24.85 5.19
N GLU A 126 -18.56 -24.75 5.64
CA GLU A 126 -18.92 -23.85 5.89
C GLU A 126 -18.46 -23.54 6.68
N PRO A 127 -18.10 -22.96 6.80
CA PRO A 127 -17.37 -22.69 7.76
C PRO A 127 -18.03 -22.58 8.72
#